data_501845cbc98991a56c878aac6bbc8438
#
_entry.id   501845cbc98991a56c878aac6bbc8438
#
_cell.length_a   1.000
_cell.length_b   1.000
_cell.length_c   1.000
_cell.angle_alpha   90.00
_cell.angle_beta   90.00
_cell.angle_gamma   90.00
#
_symmetry.space_group_name_H-M   'P 1'
#
loop_
_entity.id
_entity.type
_entity.pdbx_description
1 polymer ?
#
loop_
_entity_poly.entity_id
_entity_poly.type
_entity_poly.pdbx_seq_one_letter_code
_entity_poly.pdbx_strand_id
1 'polypeptide(L)'
;MKRSKRKSKDQLPEGDKSSAVSGSFEGADFEQKVILMWENYRQVIITVIGVIILSLLVYQTMLYLAERKALAVETAFQDAESDDALINFAREHPNHKLAGFAYLQVANKKYDEDEFLLAAEYYTSAVSELENTSMQGRACLGFAMSNLLAGNTDEGVEALDKIASDPSLLDTYRAEAAYQLAVNFWEKSDYVSLDRELRRIESLKKSGMWVSKASVMRNSIPKLRELADN
;
A
#
# COMPACT_ATOMS: atom_id res chain seq x y z
N MET A 1 67.82 36.55 -82.51
CA MET A 1 69.14 36.51 -81.82
C MET A 1 68.97 35.75 -80.54
N LYS A 2 69.47 34.53 -80.49
CA LYS A 2 70.54 34.02 -79.60
C LYS A 2 70.30 34.35 -78.13
N ARG A 3 70.28 33.51 -77.15
CA ARG A 3 70.86 32.20 -76.73
C ARG A 3 70.26 31.86 -75.35
N SER A 4 69.86 30.67 -75.07
CA SER A 4 70.60 29.49 -74.62
C SER A 4 70.93 29.41 -73.15
N LYS A 5 70.48 28.28 -72.56
CA LYS A 5 71.17 27.46 -71.53
C LYS A 5 70.96 27.93 -70.05
N ARG A 6 70.80 27.06 -69.06
CA ARG A 6 71.03 25.67 -68.74
C ARG A 6 70.56 25.41 -67.32
N LYS A 7 69.97 24.19 -67.12
CA LYS A 7 70.11 23.26 -66.01
C LYS A 7 70.65 23.73 -64.63
N SER A 8 69.94 23.36 -63.56
CA SER A 8 70.56 22.50 -62.56
C SER A 8 69.46 21.80 -61.72
N LYS A 9 69.63 20.51 -61.54
CA LYS A 9 69.01 19.61 -60.53
C LYS A 9 69.48 20.05 -59.17
N ASP A 10 68.62 19.96 -58.17
CA ASP A 10 69.02 19.29 -56.93
C ASP A 10 67.78 18.68 -56.16
N GLN A 11 68.09 17.60 -55.51
CA GLN A 11 67.24 16.60 -54.93
C GLN A 11 66.67 17.00 -53.55
N LEU A 12 65.50 16.56 -53.30
CA LEU A 12 64.85 15.95 -52.06
C LEU A 12 65.46 16.29 -50.66
N PRO A 13 64.58 16.40 -49.62
CA PRO A 13 64.24 15.13 -48.98
C PRO A 13 62.72 14.87 -48.73
N GLU A 14 62.36 13.64 -48.83
CA GLU A 14 61.18 13.04 -48.27
C GLU A 14 61.09 13.33 -46.76
N GLY A 15 59.98 13.90 -46.34
CA GLY A 15 59.57 14.08 -44.97
C GLY A 15 58.12 13.69 -44.83
N ASP A 16 57.94 12.51 -44.36
CA ASP A 16 56.80 11.86 -43.77
C ASP A 16 55.55 12.77 -43.50
N LYS A 17 54.52 12.63 -44.32
CA LYS A 17 53.19 13.18 -44.14
C LYS A 17 52.10 12.10 -44.29
N SER A 18 52.24 10.99 -43.58
CA SER A 18 51.23 9.94 -43.67
C SER A 18 50.41 9.70 -42.40
N SER A 19 50.43 10.61 -41.44
CA SER A 19 49.66 10.42 -40.19
C SER A 19 48.64 11.51 -39.79
N ALA A 20 48.44 12.53 -40.65
CA ALA A 20 47.51 13.61 -40.32
C ALA A 20 46.22 13.66 -41.16
N VAL A 21 45.98 12.67 -42.05
CA VAL A 21 44.84 12.73 -42.97
C VAL A 21 43.75 11.69 -42.65
N SER A 22 44.02 10.69 -41.78
CA SER A 22 43.00 9.67 -41.47
C SER A 22 41.92 10.14 -40.48
N GLY A 23 42.21 11.11 -39.60
CA GLY A 23 41.23 11.61 -38.60
C GLY A 23 40.19 12.59 -39.16
N SER A 24 40.51 13.28 -40.28
CA SER A 24 39.55 14.25 -40.86
C SER A 24 38.56 13.60 -41.84
N PHE A 25 38.88 12.46 -42.40
CA PHE A 25 37.97 11.74 -43.32
C PHE A 25 36.87 11.00 -42.61
N GLU A 26 37.09 10.42 -41.41
CA GLU A 26 36.05 9.76 -40.65
C GLU A 26 35.00 10.76 -40.08
N GLY A 27 35.46 11.95 -39.67
CA GLY A 27 34.53 13.03 -39.20
C GLY A 27 33.67 13.59 -40.33
N ALA A 28 34.26 13.83 -41.52
CA ALA A 28 33.50 14.34 -42.67
C ALA A 28 32.49 13.30 -43.21
N ASP A 29 32.83 12.02 -43.15
CA ASP A 29 31.91 10.96 -43.55
C ASP A 29 30.74 10.78 -42.57
N PHE A 30 30.97 10.98 -41.29
CA PHE A 30 29.94 10.96 -40.27
C PHE A 30 29.00 12.20 -40.38
N GLU A 31 29.53 13.39 -40.57
CA GLU A 31 28.72 14.59 -40.76
C GLU A 31 27.85 14.51 -42.01
N GLN A 32 28.39 14.04 -43.12
CA GLN A 32 27.63 13.82 -44.37
C GLN A 32 26.51 12.80 -44.18
N LYS A 33 26.77 11.68 -43.46
CA LYS A 33 25.75 10.65 -43.16
C LYS A 33 24.64 11.23 -42.30
N VAL A 34 24.96 12.04 -41.29
CA VAL A 34 23.96 12.69 -40.41
C VAL A 34 23.10 13.67 -41.22
N ILE A 35 23.71 14.49 -42.13
CA ILE A 35 22.96 15.44 -42.96
C ILE A 35 22.02 14.71 -43.91
N LEU A 36 22.46 13.64 -44.59
CA LEU A 36 21.62 12.83 -45.47
C LEU A 36 20.49 12.11 -44.72
N MET A 37 20.78 11.61 -43.52
CA MET A 37 19.76 11.02 -42.64
C MET A 37 18.74 12.08 -42.21
N TRP A 38 19.17 13.27 -41.85
CA TRP A 38 18.30 14.39 -41.50
C TRP A 38 17.39 14.80 -42.67
N GLU A 39 17.93 15.00 -43.87
CA GLU A 39 17.14 15.35 -45.04
C GLU A 39 16.06 14.31 -45.39
N ASN A 40 16.40 13.04 -45.30
CA ASN A 40 15.48 11.95 -45.63
C ASN A 40 14.42 11.68 -44.54
N TYR A 41 14.77 11.82 -43.26
CA TYR A 41 13.93 11.41 -42.13
C TYR A 41 13.42 12.56 -41.27
N ARG A 42 13.75 13.81 -41.58
CA ARG A 42 13.39 14.98 -40.75
C ARG A 42 11.92 15.02 -40.39
N GLN A 43 11.04 14.71 -41.35
CA GLN A 43 9.58 14.74 -41.13
C GLN A 43 9.17 13.63 -40.14
N VAL A 44 9.73 12.43 -40.30
CA VAL A 44 9.46 11.28 -39.42
C VAL A 44 10.00 11.59 -38.03
N ILE A 45 11.21 12.12 -37.91
CA ILE A 45 11.84 12.47 -36.64
C ILE A 45 11.01 13.53 -35.91
N ILE A 46 10.60 14.61 -36.63
CA ILE A 46 9.76 15.67 -36.04
C ILE A 46 8.40 15.11 -35.59
N THR A 47 7.78 14.24 -36.39
CA THR A 47 6.51 13.61 -36.02
C THR A 47 6.68 12.73 -34.77
N VAL A 48 7.72 11.89 -34.71
CA VAL A 48 8.00 11.04 -33.53
C VAL A 48 8.24 11.88 -32.30
N ILE A 49 9.07 12.92 -32.41
CA ILE A 49 9.31 13.86 -31.28
C ILE A 49 7.99 14.53 -30.86
N GLY A 50 7.18 14.98 -31.81
CA GLY A 50 5.87 15.58 -31.54
C GLY A 50 4.93 14.62 -30.78
N VAL A 51 4.87 13.35 -31.20
CA VAL A 51 4.07 12.32 -30.50
C VAL A 51 4.60 12.07 -29.08
N ILE A 52 5.91 12.01 -28.91
CA ILE A 52 6.54 11.83 -27.57
C ILE A 52 6.18 13.03 -26.66
N ILE A 53 6.32 14.25 -27.16
CA ILE A 53 5.99 15.46 -26.37
C ILE A 53 4.50 15.46 -26.01
N LEU A 54 3.63 15.17 -26.96
CA LEU A 54 2.19 15.09 -26.72
C LEU A 54 1.83 14.02 -25.68
N SER A 55 2.46 12.83 -25.77
CA SER A 55 2.27 11.75 -24.82
C SER A 55 2.70 12.16 -23.40
N LEU A 56 3.82 12.85 -23.28
CA LEU A 56 4.31 13.38 -22.00
C LEU A 56 3.36 14.44 -21.43
N LEU A 57 2.82 15.33 -22.27
CA LEU A 57 1.84 16.33 -21.82
C LEU A 57 0.55 15.69 -21.32
N VAL A 58 0.04 14.69 -22.04
CA VAL A 58 -1.17 13.94 -21.63
C VAL A 58 -0.89 13.21 -20.31
N TYR A 59 0.25 12.56 -20.19
CA TYR A 59 0.65 11.87 -18.95
C TYR A 59 0.75 12.83 -17.76
N GLN A 60 1.41 13.97 -17.92
CA GLN A 60 1.51 15.01 -16.88
C GLN A 60 0.14 15.57 -16.48
N THR A 61 -0.74 15.79 -17.46
CA THR A 61 -2.10 16.26 -17.19
C THR A 61 -2.91 15.22 -16.40
N MET A 62 -2.79 13.94 -16.75
CA MET A 62 -3.44 12.85 -16.01
C MET A 62 -2.95 12.78 -14.56
N LEU A 63 -1.64 12.86 -14.34
CA LEU A 63 -1.08 12.88 -12.99
C LEU A 63 -1.59 14.07 -12.16
N TYR A 64 -1.58 15.25 -12.75
CA TYR A 64 -2.08 16.47 -12.08
C TYR A 64 -3.56 16.37 -11.70
N LEU A 65 -4.40 15.84 -12.60
CA LEU A 65 -5.82 15.65 -12.33
C LEU A 65 -6.06 14.56 -11.27
N ALA A 66 -5.27 13.49 -11.26
CA ALA A 66 -5.33 12.45 -10.24
C ALA A 66 -4.97 12.99 -8.85
N GLU A 67 -3.90 13.78 -8.76
CA GLU A 67 -3.47 14.42 -7.52
C GLU A 67 -4.53 15.41 -6.99
N ARG A 68 -5.11 16.23 -7.88
CA ARG A 68 -6.19 17.14 -7.52
C ARG A 68 -7.42 16.42 -6.98
N LYS A 69 -7.79 15.29 -7.60
CA LYS A 69 -8.91 14.46 -7.11
C LYS A 69 -8.60 13.85 -5.75
N ALA A 70 -7.39 13.32 -5.55
CA ALA A 70 -6.98 12.75 -4.26
C ALA A 70 -7.03 13.81 -3.13
N LEU A 71 -6.49 15.01 -3.38
CA LEU A 71 -6.56 16.13 -2.43
C LEU A 71 -7.99 16.55 -2.13
N ALA A 72 -8.88 16.60 -3.14
CA ALA A 72 -10.27 16.95 -2.93
C ALA A 72 -11.00 15.95 -2.03
N VAL A 73 -10.75 14.64 -2.21
CA VAL A 73 -11.32 13.59 -1.35
C VAL A 73 -10.77 13.70 0.07
N GLU A 74 -9.46 13.94 0.24
CA GLU A 74 -8.86 14.11 1.56
C GLU A 74 -9.43 15.34 2.29
N THR A 75 -9.57 16.47 1.60
CA THR A 75 -10.18 17.69 2.15
C THR A 75 -11.63 17.44 2.54
N ALA A 76 -12.43 16.78 1.67
CA ALA A 76 -13.82 16.46 1.97
C ALA A 76 -13.95 15.55 3.21
N PHE A 77 -13.02 14.61 3.43
CA PHE A 77 -12.98 13.80 4.65
C PHE A 77 -12.63 14.64 5.89
N GLN A 78 -11.65 15.56 5.78
CA GLN A 78 -11.24 16.42 6.88
C GLN A 78 -12.35 17.42 7.29
N ASP A 79 -13.14 17.87 6.32
CA ASP A 79 -14.26 18.80 6.55
C ASP A 79 -15.52 18.10 7.12
N ALA A 80 -15.55 16.75 7.11
CA ALA A 80 -16.66 15.96 7.64
C ALA A 80 -16.58 15.83 9.17
N GLU A 81 -17.05 16.84 9.89
CA GLU A 81 -16.96 16.91 11.36
C GLU A 81 -18.11 16.17 12.10
N SER A 82 -19.24 15.91 11.44
CA SER A 82 -20.40 15.25 12.06
C SER A 82 -20.56 13.81 11.55
N ASP A 83 -21.28 12.98 12.33
CA ASP A 83 -21.61 11.60 11.94
C ASP A 83 -22.30 11.56 10.56
N ASP A 84 -23.29 12.44 10.35
CA ASP A 84 -24.01 12.51 9.07
C ASP A 84 -23.07 12.94 7.92
N ALA A 85 -22.16 13.87 8.16
CA ALA A 85 -21.19 14.30 7.17
C ALA A 85 -20.21 13.16 6.81
N LEU A 86 -19.71 12.42 7.82
CA LEU A 86 -18.86 11.25 7.62
C LEU A 86 -19.56 10.14 6.83
N ILE A 87 -20.84 9.85 7.17
CA ILE A 87 -21.65 8.86 6.48
C ILE A 87 -21.89 9.28 5.03
N ASN A 88 -22.23 10.53 4.78
CA ASN A 88 -22.44 11.06 3.43
C ASN A 88 -21.15 11.01 2.63
N PHE A 89 -20.03 11.44 3.22
CA PHE A 89 -18.72 11.32 2.59
C PHE A 89 -18.42 9.86 2.18
N ALA A 90 -18.66 8.89 3.08
CA ALA A 90 -18.39 7.50 2.79
C ALA A 90 -19.27 6.95 1.64
N ARG A 91 -20.53 7.38 1.56
CA ARG A 91 -21.44 7.01 0.47
C ARG A 91 -21.06 7.64 -0.87
N GLU A 92 -20.51 8.85 -0.86
CA GLU A 92 -20.07 9.55 -2.09
C GLU A 92 -18.73 9.01 -2.61
N HIS A 93 -17.93 8.36 -1.76
CA HIS A 93 -16.61 7.84 -2.10
C HIS A 93 -16.45 6.33 -1.85
N PRO A 94 -17.35 5.48 -2.40
CA PRO A 94 -17.28 4.03 -2.20
C PRO A 94 -15.96 3.47 -2.77
N ASN A 95 -15.46 2.41 -2.15
CA ASN A 95 -14.17 1.77 -2.45
C ASN A 95 -12.94 2.66 -2.18
N HIS A 96 -13.12 3.76 -1.47
CA HIS A 96 -12.00 4.59 -1.03
C HIS A 96 -11.68 4.31 0.44
N LYS A 97 -10.40 4.15 0.78
CA LYS A 97 -9.98 3.83 2.15
C LYS A 97 -10.50 4.84 3.19
N LEU A 98 -10.63 6.11 2.82
CA LEU A 98 -11.17 7.13 3.72
C LEU A 98 -12.67 6.92 4.00
N ALA A 99 -13.44 6.30 3.10
CA ALA A 99 -14.81 5.90 3.38
C ALA A 99 -14.86 4.87 4.52
N GLY A 100 -13.95 3.88 4.47
CA GLY A 100 -13.81 2.91 5.56
C GLY A 100 -13.40 3.55 6.89
N PHE A 101 -12.52 4.54 6.86
CA PHE A 101 -12.17 5.30 8.07
C PHE A 101 -13.34 6.15 8.58
N ALA A 102 -14.15 6.75 7.70
CA ALA A 102 -15.33 7.49 8.09
C ALA A 102 -16.35 6.59 8.81
N TYR A 103 -16.66 5.42 8.22
CA TYR A 103 -17.52 4.43 8.91
C TYR A 103 -16.92 3.92 10.21
N LEU A 104 -15.62 3.67 10.26
CA LEU A 104 -14.95 3.23 11.49
C LEU A 104 -15.04 4.28 12.60
N GLN A 105 -14.92 5.57 12.25
CA GLN A 105 -15.04 6.67 13.21
C GLN A 105 -16.46 6.78 13.78
N VAL A 106 -17.48 6.71 12.91
CA VAL A 106 -18.88 6.69 13.33
C VAL A 106 -19.18 5.46 14.19
N ALA A 107 -18.70 4.27 13.77
CA ALA A 107 -18.89 3.03 14.50
C ALA A 107 -18.28 3.10 15.92
N ASN A 108 -17.05 3.62 16.05
CA ASN A 108 -16.41 3.80 17.35
C ASN A 108 -17.24 4.74 18.26
N LYS A 109 -17.74 5.84 17.70
CA LYS A 109 -18.57 6.78 18.46
C LYS A 109 -19.88 6.13 18.91
N LYS A 110 -20.55 5.38 18.03
CA LYS A 110 -21.77 4.63 18.41
C LYS A 110 -21.49 3.57 19.46
N TYR A 111 -20.34 2.92 19.39
CA TYR A 111 -19.89 1.99 20.42
C TYR A 111 -19.70 2.67 21.78
N ASP A 112 -19.08 3.85 21.80
CA ASP A 112 -18.84 4.64 23.01
C ASP A 112 -20.14 5.25 23.58
N GLU A 113 -21.19 5.39 22.76
CA GLU A 113 -22.54 5.83 23.13
C GLU A 113 -23.44 4.66 23.59
N ASP A 114 -22.89 3.43 23.72
CA ASP A 114 -23.59 2.18 24.02
C ASP A 114 -24.65 1.77 22.96
N GLU A 115 -24.62 2.39 21.77
CA GLU A 115 -25.51 2.07 20.65
C GLU A 115 -24.96 0.87 19.86
N PHE A 116 -24.78 -0.28 20.51
CA PHE A 116 -24.00 -1.42 20.00
C PHE A 116 -24.55 -2.00 18.70
N LEU A 117 -25.87 -2.09 18.52
CA LEU A 117 -26.45 -2.59 17.27
C LEU A 117 -26.09 -1.68 16.09
N LEU A 118 -26.20 -0.36 16.29
CA LEU A 118 -25.86 0.61 15.26
C LEU A 118 -24.36 0.65 15.01
N ALA A 119 -23.55 0.53 16.06
CA ALA A 119 -22.10 0.37 15.93
C ALA A 119 -21.75 -0.86 15.07
N ALA A 120 -22.37 -2.01 15.27
CA ALA A 120 -22.14 -3.21 14.48
C ALA A 120 -22.45 -2.99 12.98
N GLU A 121 -23.53 -2.26 12.65
CA GLU A 121 -23.87 -1.91 11.26
C GLU A 121 -22.77 -1.08 10.59
N TYR A 122 -22.28 -0.03 11.28
CA TYR A 122 -21.21 0.81 10.74
C TYR A 122 -19.85 0.10 10.71
N TYR A 123 -19.56 -0.78 11.69
CA TYR A 123 -18.36 -1.62 11.60
C TYR A 123 -18.42 -2.58 10.41
N THR A 124 -19.59 -3.13 10.07
CA THR A 124 -19.77 -3.96 8.87
C THR A 124 -19.41 -3.18 7.60
N SER A 125 -19.90 -1.93 7.51
CA SER A 125 -19.56 -1.04 6.39
C SER A 125 -18.05 -0.72 6.36
N ALA A 126 -17.47 -0.46 7.53
CA ALA A 126 -16.02 -0.22 7.64
C ALA A 126 -15.18 -1.45 7.24
N VAL A 127 -15.58 -2.67 7.61
CA VAL A 127 -14.89 -3.91 7.22
C VAL A 127 -14.83 -4.06 5.71
N SER A 128 -15.93 -3.79 5.02
CA SER A 128 -16.02 -3.85 3.55
C SER A 128 -15.08 -2.85 2.87
N GLU A 129 -15.08 -1.60 3.32
CA GLU A 129 -14.27 -0.53 2.71
C GLU A 129 -12.78 -0.60 3.09
N LEU A 130 -12.45 -1.23 4.23
CA LEU A 130 -11.08 -1.41 4.72
C LEU A 130 -10.46 -2.75 4.33
N GLU A 131 -11.08 -3.49 3.42
CA GLU A 131 -10.55 -4.77 2.96
C GLU A 131 -9.09 -4.64 2.49
N ASN A 132 -8.25 -5.60 2.86
CA ASN A 132 -6.82 -5.62 2.56
C ASN A 132 -6.01 -4.43 3.14
N THR A 133 -6.54 -3.74 4.14
CA THR A 133 -5.81 -2.72 4.90
C THR A 133 -5.41 -3.25 6.28
N SER A 134 -4.40 -2.61 6.90
CA SER A 134 -4.01 -2.93 8.28
C SER A 134 -5.11 -2.61 9.31
N MET A 135 -6.11 -1.81 8.95
CA MET A 135 -7.20 -1.41 9.84
C MET A 135 -8.44 -2.32 9.76
N GLN A 136 -8.49 -3.23 8.78
CA GLN A 136 -9.58 -4.20 8.65
C GLN A 136 -9.80 -4.98 9.95
N GLY A 137 -8.72 -5.48 10.56
CA GLY A 137 -8.82 -6.24 11.80
C GLY A 137 -9.40 -5.42 12.96
N ARG A 138 -9.17 -4.11 13.00
CA ARG A 138 -9.79 -3.21 14.00
C ARG A 138 -11.31 -3.12 13.80
N ALA A 139 -11.75 -2.96 12.56
CA ALA A 139 -13.17 -2.91 12.24
C ALA A 139 -13.87 -4.27 12.54
N CYS A 140 -13.22 -5.39 12.19
CA CYS A 140 -13.73 -6.74 12.53
C CYS A 140 -13.87 -6.93 14.04
N LEU A 141 -12.88 -6.51 14.84
CA LEU A 141 -12.97 -6.59 16.30
C LEU A 141 -14.10 -5.73 16.86
N GLY A 142 -14.23 -4.49 16.33
CA GLY A 142 -15.32 -3.59 16.71
C GLY A 142 -16.70 -4.23 16.45
N PHE A 143 -16.88 -4.83 15.27
CA PHE A 143 -18.09 -5.58 14.92
C PHE A 143 -18.38 -6.72 15.91
N ALA A 144 -17.37 -7.55 16.17
CA ALA A 144 -17.52 -8.70 17.07
C ALA A 144 -17.88 -8.27 18.50
N MET A 145 -17.19 -7.26 19.03
CA MET A 145 -17.45 -6.73 20.37
C MET A 145 -18.81 -6.02 20.47
N SER A 146 -19.21 -5.29 19.44
CA SER A 146 -20.54 -4.68 19.38
C SER A 146 -21.65 -5.72 19.44
N ASN A 147 -21.52 -6.82 18.71
CA ASN A 147 -22.49 -7.92 18.78
C ASN A 147 -22.53 -8.58 20.17
N LEU A 148 -21.38 -8.82 20.81
CA LEU A 148 -21.34 -9.36 22.17
C LEU A 148 -22.11 -8.46 23.16
N LEU A 149 -21.84 -7.14 23.10
CA LEU A 149 -22.46 -6.17 24.02
C LEU A 149 -23.92 -5.90 23.68
N ALA A 150 -24.33 -6.07 22.43
CA ALA A 150 -25.74 -6.02 22.01
C ALA A 150 -26.54 -7.25 22.44
N GLY A 151 -25.90 -8.28 23.00
CA GLY A 151 -26.54 -9.54 23.38
C GLY A 151 -26.58 -10.59 22.25
N ASN A 152 -26.05 -10.30 21.05
CA ASN A 152 -25.91 -11.23 19.94
C ASN A 152 -24.66 -12.11 20.15
N THR A 153 -24.64 -12.85 21.27
CA THR A 153 -23.44 -13.55 21.75
C THR A 153 -22.89 -14.56 20.75
N ASP A 154 -23.75 -15.32 20.10
CA ASP A 154 -23.32 -16.35 19.15
C ASP A 154 -22.62 -15.74 17.94
N GLU A 155 -23.17 -14.67 17.37
CA GLU A 155 -22.57 -13.94 16.26
C GLU A 155 -21.26 -13.29 16.65
N GLY A 156 -21.20 -12.68 17.85
CA GLY A 156 -19.98 -12.07 18.36
C GLY A 156 -18.85 -13.08 18.57
N VAL A 157 -19.17 -14.24 19.17
CA VAL A 157 -18.20 -15.34 19.37
C VAL A 157 -17.73 -15.92 18.03
N GLU A 158 -18.62 -16.15 17.09
CA GLU A 158 -18.25 -16.63 15.75
C GLU A 158 -17.33 -15.63 15.02
N ALA A 159 -17.65 -14.35 15.12
CA ALA A 159 -16.81 -13.28 14.54
C ALA A 159 -15.42 -13.26 15.18
N LEU A 160 -15.32 -13.36 16.51
CA LEU A 160 -14.03 -13.43 17.21
C LEU A 160 -13.22 -14.66 16.77
N ASP A 161 -13.83 -15.83 16.61
CA ASP A 161 -13.10 -17.03 16.18
C ASP A 161 -12.59 -16.90 14.74
N LYS A 162 -13.36 -16.29 13.84
CA LYS A 162 -12.92 -15.95 12.48
C LYS A 162 -11.68 -15.05 12.52
N ILE A 163 -11.71 -13.99 13.33
CA ILE A 163 -10.57 -13.06 13.47
C ILE A 163 -9.33 -13.79 14.03
N ALA A 164 -9.50 -14.56 15.10
CA ALA A 164 -8.40 -15.26 15.75
C ALA A 164 -7.74 -16.30 14.81
N SER A 165 -8.52 -16.87 13.89
CA SER A 165 -8.09 -17.92 12.95
C SER A 165 -7.52 -17.38 11.64
N ASP A 166 -7.74 -16.11 11.29
CA ASP A 166 -7.38 -15.53 9.99
C ASP A 166 -5.90 -15.09 9.94
N PRO A 167 -5.03 -15.81 9.20
CA PRO A 167 -3.61 -15.46 9.11
C PRO A 167 -3.33 -14.20 8.30
N SER A 168 -4.31 -13.66 7.57
CA SER A 168 -4.17 -12.42 6.82
C SER A 168 -4.21 -11.18 7.72
N LEU A 169 -4.81 -11.31 8.91
CA LEU A 169 -4.88 -10.25 9.90
C LEU A 169 -3.60 -10.18 10.74
N LEU A 170 -3.32 -9.00 11.27
CA LEU A 170 -2.17 -8.80 12.17
C LEU A 170 -2.30 -9.66 13.43
N ASP A 171 -1.18 -10.23 13.86
CA ASP A 171 -1.11 -11.06 15.07
C ASP A 171 -1.72 -10.37 16.30
N THR A 172 -1.65 -9.05 16.40
CA THR A 172 -2.23 -8.26 17.49
C THR A 172 -3.75 -8.40 17.54
N TYR A 173 -4.45 -8.27 16.40
CA TYR A 173 -5.90 -8.41 16.34
C TYR A 173 -6.34 -9.85 16.58
N ARG A 174 -5.60 -10.81 16.04
CA ARG A 174 -5.84 -12.24 16.25
C ARG A 174 -5.71 -12.62 17.73
N ALA A 175 -4.68 -12.12 18.40
CA ALA A 175 -4.45 -12.35 19.81
C ALA A 175 -5.50 -11.66 20.70
N GLU A 176 -5.94 -10.46 20.31
CA GLU A 176 -7.02 -9.75 20.99
C GLU A 176 -8.34 -10.53 20.90
N ALA A 177 -8.69 -10.99 19.69
CA ALA A 177 -9.88 -11.80 19.47
C ALA A 177 -9.84 -13.11 20.29
N ALA A 178 -8.70 -13.81 20.26
CA ALA A 178 -8.52 -15.01 21.07
C ALA A 178 -8.62 -14.74 22.58
N TYR A 179 -8.16 -13.56 23.04
CA TYR A 179 -8.29 -13.17 24.43
C TYR A 179 -9.76 -12.92 24.83
N GLN A 180 -10.54 -12.26 23.98
CA GLN A 180 -11.97 -12.06 24.21
C GLN A 180 -12.74 -13.39 24.22
N LEU A 181 -12.37 -14.32 23.34
CA LEU A 181 -12.91 -15.69 23.39
C LEU A 181 -12.55 -16.39 24.70
N ALA A 182 -11.30 -16.26 25.17
CA ALA A 182 -10.86 -16.83 26.43
C ALA A 182 -11.67 -16.27 27.61
N VAL A 183 -11.96 -14.97 27.64
CA VAL A 183 -12.82 -14.35 28.65
C VAL A 183 -14.25 -14.95 28.60
N ASN A 184 -14.84 -15.07 27.40
CA ASN A 184 -16.17 -15.66 27.25
C ASN A 184 -16.24 -17.11 27.71
N PHE A 185 -15.21 -17.94 27.41
CA PHE A 185 -15.12 -19.31 27.89
C PHE A 185 -14.89 -19.38 29.40
N TRP A 186 -14.14 -18.47 29.97
CA TRP A 186 -13.95 -18.38 31.42
C TRP A 186 -15.28 -18.11 32.15
N GLU A 187 -16.07 -17.16 31.66
CA GLU A 187 -17.41 -16.85 32.22
C GLU A 187 -18.33 -18.04 32.16
N LYS A 188 -18.25 -18.85 31.11
CA LYS A 188 -19.00 -20.12 30.95
C LYS A 188 -18.41 -21.31 31.71
N SER A 189 -17.28 -21.14 32.42
CA SER A 189 -16.50 -22.19 33.07
C SER A 189 -16.06 -23.32 32.13
N ASP A 190 -15.91 -23.02 30.82
CA ASP A 190 -15.36 -23.96 29.84
C ASP A 190 -13.82 -23.81 29.81
N TYR A 191 -13.17 -24.48 30.74
CA TYR A 191 -11.71 -24.39 30.92
C TYR A 191 -10.94 -25.07 29.79
N VAL A 192 -11.51 -26.01 29.06
CA VAL A 192 -10.86 -26.66 27.92
C VAL A 192 -10.74 -25.68 26.74
N SER A 193 -11.84 -25.02 26.38
CA SER A 193 -11.83 -24.00 25.34
C SER A 193 -11.00 -22.77 25.76
N LEU A 194 -11.09 -22.37 27.03
CA LEU A 194 -10.26 -21.30 27.57
C LEU A 194 -8.76 -21.62 27.38
N ASP A 195 -8.27 -22.79 27.79
CA ASP A 195 -6.87 -23.18 27.63
C ASP A 195 -6.43 -23.17 26.16
N ARG A 196 -7.29 -23.66 25.27
CA ARG A 196 -7.04 -23.64 23.83
C ARG A 196 -6.78 -22.22 23.32
N GLU A 197 -7.59 -21.24 23.69
CA GLU A 197 -7.43 -19.86 23.25
C GLU A 197 -6.18 -19.20 23.86
N LEU A 198 -5.86 -19.50 25.13
CA LEU A 198 -4.63 -19.02 25.75
C LEU A 198 -3.38 -19.55 25.02
N ARG A 199 -3.37 -20.85 24.64
CA ARG A 199 -2.27 -21.42 23.83
C ARG A 199 -2.22 -20.77 22.43
N ARG A 200 -3.36 -20.44 21.82
CA ARG A 200 -3.42 -19.72 20.55
C ARG A 200 -2.71 -18.36 20.66
N ILE A 201 -2.99 -17.59 21.72
CA ILE A 201 -2.32 -16.30 21.98
C ILE A 201 -0.81 -16.47 22.14
N GLU A 202 -0.38 -17.47 22.95
CA GLU A 202 1.03 -17.76 23.22
C GLU A 202 1.82 -18.13 21.95
N SER A 203 1.15 -18.69 20.94
CA SER A 203 1.73 -18.99 19.62
C SER A 203 2.00 -17.75 18.76
N LEU A 204 1.31 -16.64 19.03
CA LEU A 204 1.38 -15.37 18.27
C LEU A 204 2.48 -14.46 18.84
N LYS A 205 3.75 -14.77 18.53
CA LYS A 205 4.95 -14.16 19.14
C LYS A 205 5.05 -12.64 19.03
N LYS A 206 4.38 -12.00 18.04
CA LYS A 206 4.40 -10.54 17.83
C LYS A 206 3.40 -9.78 18.68
N SER A 207 2.63 -10.45 19.53
CA SER A 207 1.52 -9.89 20.32
C SER A 207 1.87 -9.79 21.81
N GLY A 208 3.08 -9.32 22.14
CA GLY A 208 3.67 -9.35 23.50
C GLY A 208 2.73 -8.93 24.64
N MET A 209 1.91 -7.89 24.47
CA MET A 209 0.94 -7.48 25.48
C MET A 209 -0.13 -8.56 25.74
N TRP A 210 -0.67 -9.17 24.68
CA TRP A 210 -1.70 -10.20 24.78
C TRP A 210 -1.12 -11.51 25.34
N VAL A 211 0.12 -11.85 24.96
CA VAL A 211 0.84 -12.99 25.55
C VAL A 211 1.01 -12.79 27.06
N SER A 212 1.36 -11.58 27.51
CA SER A 212 1.45 -11.28 28.93
C SER A 212 0.11 -11.40 29.64
N LYS A 213 -0.97 -10.88 29.07
CA LYS A 213 -2.32 -11.01 29.61
C LYS A 213 -2.78 -12.48 29.70
N ALA A 214 -2.51 -13.27 28.65
CA ALA A 214 -2.80 -14.71 28.64
C ALA A 214 -2.04 -15.47 29.74
N SER A 215 -0.76 -15.16 29.93
CA SER A 215 0.04 -15.76 31.00
C SER A 215 -0.48 -15.40 32.39
N VAL A 216 -0.86 -14.13 32.62
CA VAL A 216 -1.48 -13.72 33.90
C VAL A 216 -2.79 -14.48 34.13
N MET A 217 -3.66 -14.56 33.11
CA MET A 217 -4.93 -15.26 33.19
C MET A 217 -4.73 -16.75 33.49
N ARG A 218 -3.80 -17.43 32.79
CA ARG A 218 -3.45 -18.84 33.03
C ARG A 218 -3.00 -19.06 34.48
N ASN A 219 -2.14 -18.20 35.01
CA ASN A 219 -1.60 -18.32 36.35
C ASN A 219 -2.62 -18.01 37.46
N SER A 220 -3.65 -17.21 37.17
CA SER A 220 -4.69 -16.82 38.13
C SER A 220 -5.78 -17.88 38.31
N ILE A 221 -5.92 -18.83 37.37
CA ILE A 221 -6.98 -19.84 37.37
C ILE A 221 -6.40 -21.21 37.80
N PRO A 222 -6.65 -21.69 39.04
CA PRO A 222 -6.07 -22.93 39.55
C PRO A 222 -6.34 -24.14 38.67
N LYS A 223 -7.56 -24.23 38.10
CA LYS A 223 -7.99 -25.37 37.28
C LYS A 223 -7.22 -25.50 35.97
N LEU A 224 -6.65 -24.37 35.44
CA LEU A 224 -5.79 -24.44 34.26
C LEU A 224 -4.40 -25.01 34.58
N ARG A 225 -3.94 -24.92 35.82
CA ARG A 225 -2.70 -25.57 36.27
C ARG A 225 -2.84 -27.09 36.32
N GLU A 226 -4.01 -27.58 36.81
CA GLU A 226 -4.30 -29.01 36.82
C GLU A 226 -4.40 -29.63 35.40
N LEU A 227 -4.85 -28.83 34.40
CA LEU A 227 -4.89 -29.26 33.00
C LEU A 227 -3.51 -29.26 32.33
N ALA A 228 -2.57 -28.48 32.83
CA ALA A 228 -1.22 -28.42 32.28
C ALA A 228 -0.33 -29.56 32.78
N ASP A 229 -0.68 -30.16 33.95
CA ASP A 229 0.09 -31.21 34.60
C ASP A 229 -0.37 -32.65 34.19
N ASN A 230 -1.42 -32.76 33.37
CA ASN A 230 -1.95 -33.97 32.78
C ASN A 230 -1.73 -34.04 31.27
#